data_03514856472aae979d6347b78127e84a
#
_entry.id   03514856472aae979d6347b78127e84a
#
_cell.length_a   1.000
_cell.length_b   1.000
_cell.length_c   1.000
_cell.angle_alpha   90.00
_cell.angle_beta   90.00
_cell.angle_gamma   90.00
#
_symmetry.space_group_name_H-M   'P 1'
#
loop_
_entity.id
_entity.type
_entity.pdbx_description
1 polymer ?
#
loop_
_entity_poly.entity_id
_entity_poly.type
_entity_poly.pdbx_seq_one_letter_code
_entity_poly.pdbx_strand_id
1 'polypeptide(L)'
;TVRERMNVRDNEVFTPIDLINAKTISSVVNSFFGTNALSQFMDQTNPLAEITHKRRLSALGPGGLSRERAGFEVRDVHYTHYGRLCPIETPEGPNIGLISSLCVYAKINDLGFISTPYRKVADGKVDFSEEGLQYYTAEEEEELTIAQGNAPLDDNGKFIRDKVKARFEADFPVVPP
;
A
#
# COMPACT_ATOMS: atom_id res chain seq x y z
N THR A 1 -15.17 -29.93 14.53
CA THR A 1 -15.74 -29.11 13.45
C THR A 1 -17.26 -29.24 13.38
N VAL A 2 -17.94 -28.40 12.59
CA VAL A 2 -19.41 -28.44 12.40
C VAL A 2 -19.85 -29.84 11.92
N ARG A 3 -19.17 -30.40 10.93
CA ARG A 3 -19.49 -31.75 10.39
C ARG A 3 -19.43 -32.84 11.48
N GLU A 4 -18.45 -32.83 12.34
CA GLU A 4 -18.34 -33.79 13.45
C GLU A 4 -19.49 -33.66 14.45
N ARG A 5 -19.86 -32.42 14.79
CA ARG A 5 -21.00 -32.17 15.69
C ARG A 5 -22.33 -32.62 15.09
N MET A 6 -22.52 -32.44 13.79
CA MET A 6 -23.71 -32.94 13.09
C MET A 6 -23.77 -34.47 13.08
N ASN A 7 -22.63 -35.15 12.92
CA ASN A 7 -22.61 -36.63 12.86
C ASN A 7 -22.78 -37.30 14.25
N VAL A 8 -22.42 -36.62 15.34
CA VAL A 8 -22.49 -37.19 16.69
C VAL A 8 -23.90 -37.18 17.25
N ARG A 9 -24.81 -36.36 16.73
CA ARG A 9 -26.16 -36.16 17.26
C ARG A 9 -27.22 -36.33 16.19
N ASP A 10 -27.47 -37.54 15.81
CA ASP A 10 -28.34 -37.88 14.61
C ASP A 10 -29.84 -37.50 14.75
N ASN A 11 -30.35 -37.09 15.90
CA ASN A 11 -31.78 -36.91 16.14
C ASN A 11 -32.23 -35.65 16.88
N GLU A 12 -31.39 -34.63 16.99
CA GLU A 12 -31.72 -33.40 17.72
C GLU A 12 -31.86 -32.19 16.75
N VAL A 13 -32.75 -31.28 17.09
CA VAL A 13 -32.89 -30.00 16.37
C VAL A 13 -31.72 -29.12 16.80
N PHE A 14 -30.83 -28.78 15.86
CA PHE A 14 -29.67 -27.93 16.08
C PHE A 14 -29.98 -26.47 15.78
N THR A 15 -29.47 -25.60 16.66
CA THR A 15 -29.30 -24.19 16.34
C THR A 15 -27.89 -23.94 15.79
N PRO A 16 -27.64 -22.88 14.98
CA PRO A 16 -26.30 -22.54 14.53
C PRO A 16 -25.29 -22.35 15.67
N ILE A 17 -25.75 -21.88 16.81
CA ILE A 17 -24.92 -21.69 18.02
C ILE A 17 -24.39 -23.01 18.54
N ASP A 18 -25.19 -24.07 18.50
CA ASP A 18 -24.81 -25.40 18.99
C ASP A 18 -23.75 -26.06 18.06
N LEU A 19 -23.80 -25.73 16.80
CA LEU A 19 -22.88 -26.27 15.78
C LEU A 19 -21.53 -25.54 15.72
N ILE A 20 -21.52 -24.25 16.00
CA ILE A 20 -20.32 -23.40 15.91
C ILE A 20 -19.57 -23.40 17.24
N ASN A 21 -18.28 -23.72 17.18
CA ASN A 21 -17.38 -23.61 18.34
C ASN A 21 -16.58 -22.29 18.27
N ALA A 22 -17.05 -21.27 18.99
CA ALA A 22 -16.38 -19.98 19.07
C ALA A 22 -14.92 -20.06 19.58
N LYS A 23 -14.60 -21.04 20.42
CA LYS A 23 -13.23 -21.23 20.94
C LYS A 23 -12.24 -21.57 19.83
N THR A 24 -12.64 -22.28 18.79
CA THR A 24 -11.78 -22.60 17.66
C THR A 24 -11.38 -21.33 16.89
N ILE A 25 -12.34 -20.43 16.67
CA ILE A 25 -12.10 -19.14 15.99
C ILE A 25 -11.22 -18.26 16.89
N SER A 26 -11.56 -18.10 18.14
CA SER A 26 -10.75 -17.33 19.10
C SER A 26 -9.32 -17.84 19.22
N SER A 27 -9.11 -19.15 19.21
CA SER A 27 -7.78 -19.77 19.24
C SER A 27 -6.93 -19.39 18.02
N VAL A 28 -7.51 -19.40 16.82
CA VAL A 28 -6.80 -18.99 15.60
C VAL A 28 -6.43 -17.52 15.64
N VAL A 29 -7.35 -16.65 16.04
CA VAL A 29 -7.08 -15.21 16.19
C VAL A 29 -5.98 -14.96 17.23
N ASN A 30 -6.05 -15.59 18.39
CA ASN A 30 -5.05 -15.44 19.45
C ASN A 30 -3.67 -15.98 19.01
N SER A 31 -3.65 -17.08 18.27
CA SER A 31 -2.42 -17.63 17.69
C SER A 31 -1.79 -16.67 16.70
N PHE A 32 -2.58 -16.01 15.85
CA PHE A 32 -2.06 -14.97 14.93
C PHE A 32 -1.38 -13.85 15.71
N PHE A 33 -2.06 -13.24 16.68
CA PHE A 33 -1.49 -12.14 17.45
C PHE A 33 -0.32 -12.55 18.35
N GLY A 34 -0.21 -13.81 18.75
CA GLY A 34 0.87 -14.30 19.60
C GLY A 34 2.10 -14.79 18.86
N THR A 35 1.97 -15.27 17.63
CA THR A 35 3.05 -15.99 16.94
C THR A 35 3.42 -15.45 15.56
N ASN A 36 2.56 -14.64 14.93
CA ASN A 36 2.85 -14.11 13.60
C ASN A 36 3.92 -13.02 13.65
N ALA A 37 4.90 -13.08 12.75
CA ALA A 37 5.98 -12.10 12.66
C ALA A 37 5.53 -10.67 12.33
N LEU A 38 4.36 -10.51 11.71
CA LEU A 38 3.77 -9.20 11.41
C LEU A 38 3.03 -8.59 12.61
N SER A 39 2.68 -9.40 13.60
CA SER A 39 2.11 -8.94 14.87
C SER A 39 3.25 -8.55 15.80
N GLN A 40 3.52 -7.27 15.91
CA GLN A 40 4.66 -6.71 16.62
C GLN A 40 4.19 -5.83 17.79
N PHE A 41 5.05 -5.69 18.80
CA PHE A 41 4.86 -4.70 19.85
C PHE A 41 4.95 -3.29 19.25
N MET A 42 3.91 -2.48 19.42
CA MET A 42 3.82 -1.17 18.77
C MET A 42 4.83 -0.19 19.36
N ASP A 43 5.54 0.53 18.50
CA ASP A 43 6.37 1.66 18.90
C ASP A 43 5.45 2.83 19.33
N GLN A 44 5.56 3.26 20.57
CA GLN A 44 4.73 4.29 21.20
C GLN A 44 5.54 5.45 21.77
N THR A 45 6.73 5.72 21.23
CA THR A 45 7.58 6.84 21.68
C THR A 45 6.85 8.16 21.52
N ASN A 46 6.12 8.35 20.43
CA ASN A 46 5.25 9.48 20.13
C ASN A 46 4.14 9.07 19.15
N PRO A 47 3.09 9.88 18.95
CA PRO A 47 2.00 9.54 18.04
C PRO A 47 2.42 9.30 16.59
N LEU A 48 3.44 10.00 16.10
CA LEU A 48 3.98 9.79 14.74
C LEU A 48 4.65 8.42 14.61
N ALA A 49 5.38 7.97 15.64
CA ALA A 49 5.99 6.65 15.66
C ALA A 49 4.95 5.52 15.58
N GLU A 50 3.80 5.67 16.23
CA GLU A 50 2.68 4.75 16.15
C GLU A 50 2.11 4.67 14.73
N ILE A 51 1.86 5.82 14.08
CA ILE A 51 1.34 5.89 12.71
C ILE A 51 2.33 5.25 11.74
N THR A 52 3.60 5.58 11.85
CA THR A 52 4.68 5.04 11.00
C THR A 52 4.78 3.52 11.14
N HIS A 53 4.69 3.01 12.37
CA HIS A 53 4.73 1.57 12.61
C HIS A 53 3.54 0.83 11.97
N LYS A 54 2.33 1.40 12.04
CA LYS A 54 1.12 0.84 11.41
C LYS A 54 1.15 0.86 9.88
N ARG A 55 1.91 1.77 9.28
CA ARG A 55 2.05 1.93 7.82
C ARG A 55 3.29 1.25 7.26
N ARG A 56 3.97 0.43 8.04
CA ARG A 56 5.17 -0.30 7.63
C ARG A 56 4.82 -1.49 6.75
N LEU A 57 5.62 -1.70 5.72
CA LEU A 57 5.52 -2.83 4.80
C LEU A 57 6.73 -3.72 4.95
N SER A 58 6.53 -5.04 4.84
CA SER A 58 7.59 -6.03 4.91
C SER A 58 7.51 -6.96 3.70
N ALA A 59 8.62 -7.17 3.04
CA ALA A 59 8.75 -8.20 2.00
C ALA A 59 9.01 -9.60 2.57
N LEU A 60 9.22 -9.69 3.88
CA LEU A 60 9.51 -10.93 4.62
C LEU A 60 8.23 -11.60 5.14
N GLY A 61 8.33 -12.86 5.48
CA GLY A 61 7.26 -13.61 6.13
C GLY A 61 6.57 -14.63 5.24
N PRO A 62 5.44 -15.20 5.68
CA PRO A 62 4.72 -16.22 4.93
C PRO A 62 4.25 -15.71 3.57
N GLY A 63 4.63 -16.39 2.49
CA GLY A 63 4.36 -15.96 1.11
C GLY A 63 5.30 -14.88 0.57
N GLY A 64 6.24 -14.38 1.37
CA GLY A 64 7.22 -13.39 1.00
C GLY A 64 8.61 -13.98 0.77
N LEU A 65 9.62 -13.10 0.83
CA LEU A 65 11.03 -13.44 0.63
C LEU A 65 11.69 -13.87 1.94
N SER A 66 12.79 -14.63 1.83
CA SER A 66 13.76 -14.80 2.92
C SER A 66 14.94 -13.85 2.71
N ARG A 67 15.63 -13.48 3.80
CA ARG A 67 16.78 -12.55 3.74
C ARG A 67 17.90 -13.08 2.84
N GLU A 68 18.14 -14.38 2.86
CA GLU A 68 19.19 -15.04 2.10
C GLU A 68 18.89 -15.07 0.60
N ARG A 69 17.61 -15.08 0.22
CA ARG A 69 17.16 -15.11 -1.18
C ARG A 69 16.94 -13.73 -1.78
N ALA A 70 16.95 -12.68 -0.96
CA ALA A 70 16.76 -11.32 -1.39
C ALA A 70 18.06 -10.76 -1.99
N GLY A 71 18.15 -10.70 -3.30
CA GLY A 71 19.23 -10.05 -4.04
C GLY A 71 19.09 -8.50 -4.06
N PHE A 72 19.96 -7.86 -4.82
CA PHE A 72 19.93 -6.40 -4.98
C PHE A 72 18.65 -5.90 -5.66
N GLU A 73 18.13 -6.63 -6.63
CA GLU A 73 16.96 -6.22 -7.43
C GLU A 73 15.71 -5.98 -6.59
N VAL A 74 15.46 -6.82 -5.58
CA VAL A 74 14.29 -6.68 -4.69
C VAL A 74 14.48 -5.64 -3.59
N ARG A 75 15.70 -5.16 -3.38
CA ARG A 75 16.07 -4.15 -2.38
C ARG A 75 16.17 -2.75 -2.97
N ASP A 76 16.22 -2.67 -4.28
CA ASP A 76 16.40 -1.44 -5.02
C ASP A 76 15.11 -0.63 -5.12
N VAL A 77 15.23 0.64 -5.49
CA VAL A 77 14.10 1.54 -5.73
C VAL A 77 13.73 1.48 -7.19
N HIS A 78 12.48 1.14 -7.47
CA HIS A 78 11.93 1.13 -8.81
C HIS A 78 11.09 2.38 -9.08
N TYR A 79 10.91 2.77 -10.33
CA TYR A 79 10.08 3.94 -10.69
C TYR A 79 8.64 3.84 -10.20
N THR A 80 8.08 2.63 -10.10
CA THR A 80 6.74 2.38 -9.57
C THR A 80 6.60 2.67 -8.07
N HIS A 81 7.70 2.88 -7.37
CA HIS A 81 7.68 3.29 -5.96
C HIS A 81 7.24 4.75 -5.78
N TYR A 82 7.30 5.57 -6.84
CA TYR A 82 6.97 6.97 -6.75
C TYR A 82 5.54 7.20 -6.22
N GLY A 83 5.44 7.98 -5.14
CA GLY A 83 4.18 8.24 -4.45
C GLY A 83 3.61 7.05 -3.65
N ARG A 84 4.21 5.87 -3.70
CA ARG A 84 3.74 4.63 -3.05
C ARG A 84 4.61 4.22 -1.89
N LEU A 85 5.89 4.02 -2.14
CA LEU A 85 6.87 3.60 -1.13
C LEU A 85 7.91 4.69 -0.92
N CYS A 86 8.21 5.00 0.34
CA CYS A 86 9.28 5.94 0.65
C CYS A 86 10.64 5.32 0.27
N PRO A 87 11.44 5.97 -0.58
CA PRO A 87 12.74 5.44 -0.99
C PRO A 87 13.82 5.60 0.08
N ILE A 88 13.58 6.39 1.12
CA ILE A 88 14.55 6.76 2.14
C ILE A 88 14.34 5.99 3.44
N GLU A 89 13.08 5.79 3.84
CA GLU A 89 12.75 5.13 5.09
C GLU A 89 12.85 3.61 4.97
N THR A 90 14.03 3.08 5.26
CA THR A 90 14.35 1.66 5.29
C THR A 90 15.41 1.40 6.36
N PRO A 91 15.45 0.22 7.00
CA PRO A 91 16.50 -0.13 7.94
C PRO A 91 17.88 -0.19 7.28
N GLU A 92 18.94 -0.03 8.07
CA GLU A 92 20.29 -0.39 7.68
C GLU A 92 20.55 -1.87 7.95
N GLY A 93 21.47 -2.46 7.19
CA GLY A 93 21.91 -3.85 7.36
C GLY A 93 21.09 -4.89 6.59
N PRO A 94 20.86 -6.09 7.15
CA PRO A 94 20.32 -7.24 6.39
C PRO A 94 18.90 -7.01 5.86
N ASN A 95 18.14 -6.09 6.44
CA ASN A 95 16.75 -5.80 6.07
C ASN A 95 16.60 -4.59 5.14
N ILE A 96 17.71 -4.01 4.67
CA ILE A 96 17.65 -2.85 3.77
C ILE A 96 16.82 -3.16 2.52
N GLY A 97 15.89 -2.27 2.18
CA GLY A 97 14.98 -2.44 1.04
C GLY A 97 13.87 -3.48 1.22
N LEU A 98 13.94 -4.35 2.24
CA LEU A 98 12.92 -5.36 2.52
C LEU A 98 11.83 -4.87 3.48
N ILE A 99 12.16 -3.88 4.28
CA ILE A 99 11.23 -3.18 5.16
C ILE A 99 11.12 -1.75 4.65
N SER A 100 9.91 -1.33 4.36
CA SER A 100 9.61 -0.01 3.78
C SER A 100 8.42 0.63 4.47
N SER A 101 8.17 1.90 4.19
CA SER A 101 6.98 2.60 4.66
C SER A 101 6.18 3.13 3.48
N LEU A 102 4.86 3.19 3.66
CA LEU A 102 3.97 3.83 2.68
C LEU A 102 4.23 5.35 2.64
N CYS A 103 4.20 5.93 1.44
CA CYS A 103 4.12 7.38 1.28
C CYS A 103 2.86 7.94 1.94
N VAL A 104 2.89 9.23 2.30
CA VAL A 104 1.85 9.87 3.11
C VAL A 104 0.45 9.72 2.50
N TYR A 105 0.31 9.94 1.20
CA TYR A 105 -0.97 9.87 0.49
C TYR A 105 -1.24 8.51 -0.18
N ALA A 106 -0.31 7.56 -0.08
CA ALA A 106 -0.52 6.23 -0.62
C ALA A 106 -1.63 5.49 0.12
N LYS A 107 -2.46 4.77 -0.63
CA LYS A 107 -3.52 3.90 -0.13
C LYS A 107 -3.41 2.51 -0.74
N ILE A 108 -3.93 1.53 -0.04
CA ILE A 108 -4.06 0.16 -0.55
C ILE A 108 -5.50 -0.01 -1.02
N ASN A 109 -5.70 -0.45 -2.26
CA ASN A 109 -7.02 -0.73 -2.82
C ASN A 109 -7.55 -2.10 -2.34
N ASP A 110 -8.81 -2.39 -2.67
CA ASP A 110 -9.47 -3.64 -2.25
C ASP A 110 -8.81 -4.91 -2.80
N LEU A 111 -8.03 -4.79 -3.88
CA LEU A 111 -7.26 -5.88 -4.46
C LEU A 111 -5.86 -6.05 -3.84
N GLY A 112 -5.45 -5.14 -2.96
CA GLY A 112 -4.15 -5.17 -2.27
C GLY A 112 -3.03 -4.41 -2.99
N PHE A 113 -3.32 -3.69 -4.08
CA PHE A 113 -2.35 -2.84 -4.76
C PHE A 113 -2.22 -1.49 -4.09
N ILE A 114 -1.00 -0.94 -4.11
CA ILE A 114 -0.74 0.41 -3.60
C ILE A 114 -1.06 1.42 -4.70
N SER A 115 -1.94 2.35 -4.39
CA SER A 115 -2.33 3.45 -5.26
C SER A 115 -1.89 4.79 -4.70
N THR A 116 -1.69 5.76 -5.58
CA THR A 116 -1.28 7.12 -5.24
C THR A 116 -2.19 8.13 -5.93
N PRO A 117 -2.48 9.29 -5.30
CA PRO A 117 -3.38 10.26 -5.86
C PRO A 117 -2.67 11.19 -6.87
N TYR A 118 -3.37 11.47 -7.96
CA TYR A 118 -3.01 12.47 -8.96
C TYR A 118 -4.20 13.36 -9.28
N ARG A 119 -3.93 14.58 -9.71
CA ARG A 119 -4.95 15.50 -10.19
C ARG A 119 -5.01 15.49 -11.71
N LYS A 120 -6.22 15.48 -12.24
CA LYS A 120 -6.43 15.57 -13.68
C LYS A 120 -6.02 16.94 -14.21
N VAL A 121 -5.49 16.94 -15.43
CA VAL A 121 -5.21 18.14 -16.20
C VAL A 121 -6.06 18.11 -17.48
N ALA A 122 -6.77 19.17 -17.73
CA ALA A 122 -7.54 19.38 -18.97
C ALA A 122 -7.22 20.76 -19.53
N ASP A 123 -6.88 20.82 -20.82
CA ASP A 123 -6.55 22.06 -21.52
C ASP A 123 -5.47 22.92 -20.81
N GLY A 124 -4.47 22.26 -20.25
CA GLY A 124 -3.37 22.91 -19.53
C GLY A 124 -3.76 23.46 -18.15
N LYS A 125 -4.91 23.08 -17.62
CA LYS A 125 -5.40 23.47 -16.30
C LYS A 125 -5.57 22.28 -15.39
N VAL A 126 -5.07 22.40 -14.16
CA VAL A 126 -5.22 21.39 -13.11
C VAL A 126 -6.60 21.47 -12.48
N ASP A 127 -7.28 20.35 -12.38
CA ASP A 127 -8.57 20.27 -11.69
C ASP A 127 -8.36 20.09 -10.18
N PHE A 128 -8.72 21.10 -9.40
CA PHE A 128 -8.65 21.10 -7.94
C PHE A 128 -9.92 20.61 -7.25
N SER A 129 -10.96 20.24 -8.01
CA SER A 129 -12.16 19.63 -7.43
C SER A 129 -11.86 18.27 -6.78
N GLU A 130 -12.80 17.77 -5.99
CA GLU A 130 -12.69 16.42 -5.42
C GLU A 130 -12.75 15.35 -6.51
N GLU A 131 -13.51 15.57 -7.57
CA GLU A 131 -13.63 14.66 -8.72
C GLU A 131 -12.35 14.61 -9.58
N GLY A 132 -11.58 15.71 -9.58
CA GLY A 132 -10.27 15.80 -10.25
C GLY A 132 -9.18 14.98 -9.56
N LEU A 133 -9.38 14.59 -8.28
CA LEU A 133 -8.42 13.78 -7.54
C LEU A 133 -8.71 12.30 -7.74
N GLN A 134 -7.82 11.60 -8.41
CA GLN A 134 -7.96 10.16 -8.67
C GLN A 134 -6.75 9.39 -8.17
N TYR A 135 -7.01 8.15 -7.71
CA TYR A 135 -5.99 7.23 -7.25
C TYR A 135 -5.68 6.22 -8.35
N TYR A 136 -4.40 6.08 -8.67
CA TYR A 136 -3.91 5.17 -9.70
C TYR A 136 -2.94 4.14 -9.12
N THR A 137 -3.08 2.90 -9.55
CA THR A 137 -2.10 1.85 -9.35
C THR A 137 -0.87 2.09 -10.23
N ALA A 138 0.20 1.32 -10.04
CA ALA A 138 1.40 1.48 -10.85
C ALA A 138 1.17 1.13 -12.33
N GLU A 139 0.33 0.13 -12.60
CA GLU A 139 -0.04 -0.29 -13.95
C GLU A 139 -0.84 0.79 -14.69
N GLU A 140 -1.86 1.33 -14.06
CA GLU A 140 -2.66 2.42 -14.62
C GLU A 140 -1.84 3.70 -14.84
N GLU A 141 -0.88 3.98 -13.94
CA GLU A 141 0.00 5.14 -14.01
C GLU A 141 0.98 5.06 -15.18
N GLU A 142 1.42 3.87 -15.58
CA GLU A 142 2.39 3.67 -16.64
C GLU A 142 1.88 4.20 -17.99
N GLU A 143 0.59 4.16 -18.23
CA GLU A 143 -0.06 4.69 -19.43
C GLU A 143 -0.25 6.22 -19.41
N LEU A 144 0.03 6.88 -18.29
CA LEU A 144 -0.25 8.30 -18.09
C LEU A 144 1.01 9.16 -18.14
N THR A 145 0.88 10.33 -18.75
CA THR A 145 1.90 11.39 -18.69
C THR A 145 1.66 12.25 -17.45
N ILE A 146 2.62 12.27 -16.52
CA ILE A 146 2.46 12.88 -15.21
C ILE A 146 3.40 14.07 -15.05
N ALA A 147 2.84 15.26 -14.91
CA ALA A 147 3.59 16.46 -14.58
C ALA A 147 4.08 16.44 -13.14
N GLN A 148 5.19 17.09 -12.87
CA GLN A 148 5.69 17.23 -11.49
C GLN A 148 4.76 18.13 -10.67
N GLY A 149 4.54 17.78 -9.41
CA GLY A 149 3.67 18.52 -8.49
C GLY A 149 4.15 19.93 -8.14
N ASN A 150 5.42 20.24 -8.41
CA ASN A 150 6.02 21.57 -8.24
C ASN A 150 6.05 22.41 -9.51
N ALA A 151 5.40 21.97 -10.59
CA ALA A 151 5.28 22.76 -11.80
C ALA A 151 4.56 24.10 -11.50
N PRO A 152 5.07 25.25 -11.98
CA PRO A 152 4.48 26.54 -11.68
C PRO A 152 3.11 26.70 -12.34
N LEU A 153 2.12 27.02 -11.51
CA LEU A 153 0.74 27.28 -11.91
C LEU A 153 0.38 28.75 -11.64
N ASP A 154 -0.55 29.27 -12.40
CA ASP A 154 -1.18 30.57 -12.11
C ASP A 154 -2.27 30.45 -11.04
N ASP A 155 -2.87 31.56 -10.64
CA ASP A 155 -3.95 31.60 -9.63
C ASP A 155 -5.22 30.82 -10.04
N ASN A 156 -5.35 30.51 -11.33
CA ASN A 156 -6.47 29.74 -11.89
C ASN A 156 -6.15 28.25 -12.05
N GLY A 157 -4.93 27.83 -11.65
CA GLY A 157 -4.46 26.46 -11.79
C GLY A 157 -3.99 26.07 -13.18
N LYS A 158 -3.71 27.03 -14.06
CA LYS A 158 -3.15 26.80 -15.40
C LYS A 158 -1.63 26.83 -15.36
N PHE A 159 -0.99 25.95 -16.13
CA PHE A 159 0.47 25.97 -16.27
C PHE A 159 0.94 27.28 -16.89
N ILE A 160 1.93 27.93 -16.26
CA ILE A 160 2.50 29.21 -16.71
C ILE A 160 3.41 28.99 -17.92
N ARG A 161 4.01 27.81 -18.04
CA ARG A 161 4.98 27.49 -19.08
C ARG A 161 4.33 26.71 -20.21
N ASP A 162 4.70 27.02 -21.44
CA ASP A 162 4.28 26.29 -22.66
C ASP A 162 4.85 24.87 -22.75
N LYS A 163 5.83 24.55 -21.91
CA LYS A 163 6.45 23.23 -21.81
C LYS A 163 6.65 22.85 -20.34
N VAL A 164 6.20 21.67 -19.98
CA VAL A 164 6.25 21.14 -18.62
C VAL A 164 7.08 19.86 -18.60
N LYS A 165 7.92 19.71 -17.58
CA LYS A 165 8.61 18.44 -17.33
C LYS A 165 7.57 17.44 -16.83
N ALA A 166 7.50 16.30 -17.48
CA ALA A 166 6.63 15.21 -17.12
C ALA A 166 7.43 13.92 -16.93
N ARG A 167 6.76 12.91 -16.42
CA ARG A 167 7.24 11.53 -16.36
C ARG A 167 6.28 10.68 -17.18
N PHE A 168 6.82 9.85 -18.05
CA PHE A 168 6.09 8.86 -18.83
C PHE A 168 6.94 7.59 -18.85
N GLU A 169 6.39 6.49 -18.38
CA GLU A 169 7.16 5.26 -18.14
C GLU A 169 8.41 5.54 -17.28
N ALA A 170 9.60 5.22 -17.79
CA ALA A 170 10.89 5.47 -17.14
C ALA A 170 11.59 6.75 -17.61
N ASP A 171 10.98 7.49 -18.55
CA ASP A 171 11.53 8.71 -19.15
C ASP A 171 10.96 9.99 -18.53
N PHE A 172 11.70 11.10 -18.76
CA PHE A 172 11.33 12.43 -18.28
C PHE A 172 11.17 13.40 -19.46
N PRO A 173 10.15 13.23 -20.30
CA PRO A 173 9.92 14.11 -21.44
C PRO A 173 9.51 15.52 -21.01
N VAL A 174 9.73 16.48 -21.91
CA VAL A 174 9.19 17.83 -21.80
C VAL A 174 8.07 17.96 -22.80
N VAL A 175 6.84 18.07 -22.30
CA VAL A 175 5.62 18.04 -23.10
C VAL A 175 4.84 19.34 -22.98
N PRO A 176 3.98 19.70 -23.95
CA PRO A 176 3.01 20.75 -23.77
C PRO A 176 2.01 20.36 -22.69
N PRO A 177 1.49 21.31 -21.91
CA PRO A 177 0.54 21.06 -20.82
C PRO A 177 -0.86 20.68 -21.31
#